data_2f076180321872ba8fabd55734231cba
#
_entry.id   2f076180321872ba8fabd55734231cba
#
_cell.length_a   1.000
_cell.length_b   1.000
_cell.length_c   1.000
_cell.angle_alpha   90.00
_cell.angle_beta   90.00
_cell.angle_gamma   90.00
#
_symmetry.space_group_name_H-M   'P 1'
#
loop_
_entity.id
_entity.type
_entity.pdbx_description
1 polymer ?
#
loop_
_entity_poly.entity_id
_entity_poly.type
_entity_poly.pdbx_seq_one_letter_code
_entity_poly.pdbx_strand_id
1 'polypeptide(L)'
;MALEKHIFLIDNVQYVLPVPPSSWEIQGSNNVGSTNVLNFGEMNNGSQPNLKTTSISSYFSSSNLGFISSSEFKDPLKYIEAFDKAREKGTIIEYQITDTPIYMNCIITSFNYGEQDYTGDYYYTLELKEDKSIELVNKDGKIDAKGYVPENSIYGYYWEVKEGDTLLKIAKAAYGDSTKYTDIMAKNNLKNVNQIKTGMVIQL
;
A
#
# COMPACT_ATOMS: atom_id res chain seq x y z
N MET A 1 -15.62 -2.98 -24.84
CA MET A 1 -14.64 -2.69 -23.80
C MET A 1 -15.39 -2.71 -22.47
N ALA A 2 -14.93 -3.51 -21.51
CA ALA A 2 -15.49 -3.40 -20.15
C ALA A 2 -15.06 -2.03 -19.60
N LEU A 3 -15.97 -1.36 -18.90
CA LEU A 3 -15.66 -0.12 -18.22
C LEU A 3 -14.77 -0.43 -17.00
N GLU A 4 -13.67 0.29 -16.86
CA GLU A 4 -12.81 0.20 -15.68
C GLU A 4 -13.62 0.57 -14.44
N LYS A 5 -13.58 -0.29 -13.42
CA LYS A 5 -14.22 -0.02 -12.13
C LYS A 5 -13.16 0.38 -11.12
N HIS A 6 -13.43 1.45 -10.41
CA HIS A 6 -12.66 1.89 -9.26
C HIS A 6 -13.26 1.30 -7.98
N ILE A 7 -12.51 0.48 -7.30
CA ILE A 7 -12.95 -0.30 -6.14
C ILE A 7 -12.15 0.12 -4.93
N PHE A 8 -12.85 0.38 -3.83
CA PHE A 8 -12.28 0.65 -2.52
C PHE A 8 -12.73 -0.40 -1.53
N LEU A 9 -11.81 -0.96 -0.77
CA LEU A 9 -12.12 -1.80 0.38
C LEU A 9 -11.85 -1.00 1.66
N ILE A 10 -12.92 -0.72 2.40
CA ILE A 10 -12.88 0.06 3.65
C ILE A 10 -13.52 -0.79 4.75
N ASP A 11 -12.81 -1.07 5.84
CA ASP A 11 -13.28 -1.89 6.95
C ASP A 11 -13.91 -3.24 6.47
N ASN A 12 -13.28 -3.91 5.48
CA ASN A 12 -13.77 -5.14 4.81
C ASN A 12 -15.09 -4.97 4.03
N VAL A 13 -15.52 -3.76 3.76
CA VAL A 13 -16.69 -3.46 2.91
C VAL A 13 -16.23 -2.91 1.58
N GLN A 14 -16.70 -3.53 0.49
CA GLN A 14 -16.37 -3.07 -0.85
C GLN A 14 -17.27 -1.91 -1.28
N TYR A 15 -16.64 -0.86 -1.79
CA TYR A 15 -17.25 0.31 -2.41
C TYR A 15 -16.74 0.44 -3.84
N VAL A 16 -17.66 0.24 -4.79
CA VAL A 16 -17.39 0.44 -6.23
C VAL A 16 -17.93 1.82 -6.60
N LEU A 17 -17.12 2.66 -7.24
CA LEU A 17 -17.58 3.99 -7.65
C LEU A 17 -18.75 3.87 -8.61
N PRO A 18 -19.90 4.51 -8.34
CA PRO A 18 -21.09 4.44 -9.20
C PRO A 18 -20.88 5.09 -10.55
N VAL A 19 -20.00 6.10 -10.60
CA VAL A 19 -19.57 6.78 -11.82
C VAL A 19 -18.04 6.76 -11.85
N PRO A 20 -17.43 6.15 -12.88
CA PRO A 20 -15.99 6.17 -13.01
C PRO A 20 -15.50 7.60 -13.26
N PRO A 21 -14.33 8.00 -12.72
CA PRO A 21 -13.76 9.30 -13.00
C PRO A 21 -13.44 9.44 -14.50
N SER A 22 -13.56 10.65 -15.02
CA SER A 22 -13.24 10.93 -16.42
C SER A 22 -11.75 10.80 -16.75
N SER A 23 -10.91 10.94 -15.74
CA SER A 23 -9.47 10.76 -15.80
C SER A 23 -8.94 10.42 -14.42
N TRP A 24 -7.83 9.68 -14.39
CA TRP A 24 -7.10 9.38 -13.17
C TRP A 24 -5.61 9.36 -13.45
N GLU A 25 -4.82 9.72 -12.45
CA GLU A 25 -3.36 9.75 -12.53
C GLU A 25 -2.77 9.28 -11.21
N ILE A 26 -1.77 8.40 -11.28
CA ILE A 26 -0.96 8.03 -10.12
C ILE A 26 0.39 8.70 -10.25
N GLN A 27 0.68 9.61 -9.34
CA GLN A 27 1.93 10.35 -9.29
C GLN A 27 2.93 9.60 -8.44
N GLY A 28 4.07 9.25 -9.04
CA GLY A 28 5.22 8.67 -8.37
C GLY A 28 6.44 9.55 -8.58
N SER A 29 7.24 9.70 -7.55
CA SER A 29 8.51 10.43 -7.62
C SER A 29 9.58 9.70 -6.82
N ASN A 30 10.84 10.04 -7.09
CA ASN A 30 11.96 9.51 -6.34
C ASN A 30 12.67 10.65 -5.60
N ASN A 31 13.11 10.36 -4.40
CA ASN A 31 14.07 11.21 -3.70
C ASN A 31 15.48 10.78 -4.13
N VAL A 32 16.19 11.68 -4.78
CA VAL A 32 17.55 11.44 -5.31
C VAL A 32 18.52 12.25 -4.48
N GLY A 33 19.39 11.55 -3.73
CA GLY A 33 20.48 12.18 -3.01
C GLY A 33 21.67 12.42 -3.93
N SER A 34 22.32 13.58 -3.83
CA SER A 34 23.56 13.86 -4.53
C SER A 34 24.65 14.39 -3.59
N THR A 35 25.89 14.13 -3.93
CA THR A 35 27.07 14.65 -3.23
C THR A 35 28.07 15.22 -4.23
N ASN A 36 28.57 16.42 -3.96
CA ASN A 36 29.67 17.01 -4.73
C ASN A 36 31.01 16.42 -4.31
N VAL A 37 31.68 15.76 -5.25
CA VAL A 37 33.00 15.17 -5.05
C VAL A 37 34.05 16.10 -5.70
N LEU A 38 35.05 16.46 -4.93
CA LEU A 38 36.14 17.37 -5.38
C LEU A 38 36.80 16.78 -6.64
N ASN A 39 36.91 17.58 -7.70
CA ASN A 39 37.45 17.24 -9.01
C ASN A 39 36.62 16.26 -9.88
N PHE A 40 35.48 15.78 -9.38
CA PHE A 40 34.56 14.91 -10.15
C PHE A 40 33.20 15.55 -10.44
N GLY A 41 32.82 16.56 -9.64
CA GLY A 41 31.49 17.17 -9.75
C GLY A 41 30.43 16.46 -8.92
N GLU A 42 29.18 16.63 -9.31
CA GLU A 42 28.04 16.06 -8.61
C GLU A 42 27.87 14.56 -8.92
N MET A 43 27.79 13.76 -7.87
CA MET A 43 27.55 12.31 -7.95
C MET A 43 26.24 11.96 -7.25
N ASN A 44 25.46 11.06 -7.87
CA ASN A 44 24.21 10.56 -7.32
C ASN A 44 24.48 9.49 -6.24
N ASN A 45 23.93 9.69 -5.03
CA ASN A 45 24.08 8.78 -3.88
C ASN A 45 23.00 7.70 -3.78
N GLY A 46 22.18 7.58 -4.81
CA GLY A 46 21.07 6.66 -4.83
C GLY A 46 19.72 7.35 -4.99
N SER A 47 18.70 6.55 -5.25
CA SER A 47 17.34 7.00 -5.48
C SER A 47 16.39 6.15 -4.63
N GLN A 48 15.52 6.80 -3.86
CA GLN A 48 14.49 6.14 -3.07
C GLN A 48 13.10 6.57 -3.57
N PRO A 49 12.18 5.64 -3.85
CA PRO A 49 10.83 6.00 -4.28
C PRO A 49 10.05 6.63 -3.13
N ASN A 50 9.42 7.75 -3.41
CA ASN A 50 8.43 8.36 -2.52
C ASN A 50 7.13 7.58 -2.55
N LEU A 51 6.26 7.82 -1.57
CA LEU A 51 4.91 7.30 -1.56
C LEU A 51 4.12 7.89 -2.74
N LYS A 52 3.41 7.04 -3.46
CA LYS A 52 2.55 7.47 -4.56
C LYS A 52 1.37 8.27 -4.05
N THR A 53 0.91 9.20 -4.87
CA THR A 53 -0.30 9.97 -4.62
C THR A 53 -1.23 9.90 -5.83
N THR A 54 -2.53 10.00 -5.59
CA THR A 54 -3.52 10.12 -6.66
C THR A 54 -4.66 11.01 -6.22
N SER A 55 -5.24 11.74 -7.17
CA SER A 55 -6.45 12.55 -6.97
C SER A 55 -7.52 12.06 -7.92
N ILE A 56 -8.70 11.82 -7.37
CA ILE A 56 -9.87 11.29 -8.10
C ILE A 56 -11.01 12.27 -7.94
N SER A 57 -11.55 12.77 -9.04
CA SER A 57 -12.72 13.63 -9.06
C SER A 57 -13.84 12.98 -9.85
N SER A 58 -15.02 12.85 -9.23
CA SER A 58 -16.23 12.29 -9.83
C SER A 58 -17.45 12.72 -9.01
N TYR A 59 -18.55 12.00 -9.13
CA TYR A 59 -19.73 12.20 -8.31
C TYR A 59 -20.37 10.86 -7.90
N PHE A 60 -21.01 10.86 -6.75
CA PHE A 60 -21.89 9.78 -6.30
C PHE A 60 -23.28 10.08 -6.80
N SER A 61 -23.76 9.29 -7.75
CA SER A 61 -25.07 9.49 -8.34
C SER A 61 -26.20 9.04 -7.40
N SER A 62 -27.28 9.81 -7.37
CA SER A 62 -28.52 9.48 -6.64
C SER A 62 -29.24 8.25 -7.21
N SER A 63 -28.92 7.87 -8.45
CA SER A 63 -29.49 6.72 -9.15
C SER A 63 -28.41 5.86 -9.81
N ASN A 64 -28.69 4.56 -9.99
CA ASN A 64 -27.75 3.69 -10.71
C ASN A 64 -27.81 3.98 -12.22
N LEU A 65 -26.73 4.55 -12.73
CA LEU A 65 -26.58 4.92 -14.15
C LEU A 65 -26.17 3.73 -15.04
N GLY A 66 -26.04 2.51 -14.47
CA GLY A 66 -25.71 1.30 -15.21
C GLY A 66 -24.21 1.03 -15.40
N PHE A 67 -23.32 1.87 -14.82
CA PHE A 67 -21.88 1.58 -14.83
C PHE A 67 -21.47 0.44 -13.90
N ILE A 68 -22.27 0.19 -12.86
CA ILE A 68 -22.09 -0.89 -11.89
C ILE A 68 -23.38 -1.69 -11.73
N SER A 69 -23.27 -2.89 -11.19
CA SER A 69 -24.46 -3.73 -10.90
C SER A 69 -25.31 -3.12 -9.78
N SER A 70 -26.61 -3.44 -9.78
CA SER A 70 -27.52 -2.96 -8.72
C SER A 70 -27.12 -3.44 -7.32
N SER A 71 -26.42 -4.56 -7.23
CA SER A 71 -25.90 -5.09 -5.94
C SER A 71 -24.68 -4.32 -5.42
N GLU A 72 -23.91 -3.72 -6.31
CA GLU A 72 -22.73 -2.90 -5.98
C GLU A 72 -23.12 -1.44 -5.67
N PHE A 73 -24.27 -0.98 -6.21
CA PHE A 73 -24.75 0.39 -6.02
C PHE A 73 -25.16 0.63 -4.56
N LYS A 74 -24.73 1.77 -4.03
CA LYS A 74 -25.10 2.25 -2.70
C LYS A 74 -25.60 3.68 -2.79
N ASP A 75 -26.37 4.08 -1.79
CA ASP A 75 -26.80 5.47 -1.63
C ASP A 75 -25.58 6.40 -1.50
N PRO A 76 -25.58 7.60 -2.15
CA PRO A 76 -24.50 8.59 -2.06
C PRO A 76 -24.00 8.86 -0.64
N LEU A 77 -24.93 9.01 0.31
CA LEU A 77 -24.58 9.29 1.70
C LEU A 77 -23.77 8.17 2.36
N LYS A 78 -23.96 6.91 1.94
CA LYS A 78 -23.17 5.79 2.44
C LYS A 78 -21.73 5.82 1.97
N TYR A 79 -21.50 6.30 0.74
CA TYR A 79 -20.13 6.54 0.27
C TYR A 79 -19.47 7.64 1.07
N ILE A 80 -20.17 8.78 1.24
CA ILE A 80 -19.67 9.93 1.99
C ILE A 80 -19.31 9.54 3.42
N GLU A 81 -20.23 8.87 4.12
CA GLU A 81 -20.00 8.41 5.50
C GLU A 81 -18.77 7.49 5.61
N ALA A 82 -18.64 6.54 4.70
CA ALA A 82 -17.54 5.59 4.72
C ALA A 82 -16.19 6.25 4.46
N PHE A 83 -16.12 7.11 3.43
CA PHE A 83 -14.89 7.79 3.07
C PHE A 83 -14.48 8.83 4.12
N ASP A 84 -15.43 9.59 4.65
CA ASP A 84 -15.14 10.61 5.67
C ASP A 84 -14.70 9.96 6.99
N LYS A 85 -15.36 8.89 7.40
CA LYS A 85 -14.96 8.10 8.57
C LYS A 85 -13.56 7.47 8.40
N ALA A 86 -13.25 6.95 7.20
CA ALA A 86 -11.93 6.40 6.91
C ALA A 86 -10.85 7.50 6.96
N ARG A 87 -11.13 8.70 6.44
CA ARG A 87 -10.27 9.87 6.51
C ARG A 87 -10.02 10.30 7.95
N GLU A 88 -11.08 10.44 8.76
CA GLU A 88 -10.97 10.88 10.16
C GLU A 88 -10.16 9.93 11.03
N LYS A 89 -10.32 8.64 10.80
CA LYS A 89 -9.60 7.59 11.53
C LYS A 89 -8.20 7.34 11.00
N GLY A 90 -7.85 7.83 9.81
CA GLY A 90 -6.61 7.46 9.12
C GLY A 90 -6.58 5.96 8.77
N THR A 91 -7.73 5.37 8.48
CA THR A 91 -7.83 3.94 8.14
C THR A 91 -7.10 3.67 6.84
N ILE A 92 -6.28 2.62 6.81
CA ILE A 92 -5.69 2.11 5.57
C ILE A 92 -6.80 1.45 4.77
N ILE A 93 -6.95 1.88 3.53
CA ILE A 93 -7.92 1.37 2.58
C ILE A 93 -7.19 0.74 1.40
N GLU A 94 -7.80 -0.26 0.78
CA GLU A 94 -7.29 -0.85 -0.45
C GLU A 94 -7.97 -0.17 -1.64
N TYR A 95 -7.18 0.29 -2.61
CA TYR A 95 -7.66 0.89 -3.84
C TYR A 95 -7.21 0.07 -5.04
N GLN A 96 -8.16 -0.31 -5.88
CA GLN A 96 -7.94 -1.14 -7.06
C GLN A 96 -8.70 -0.58 -8.26
N ILE A 97 -8.08 -0.65 -9.44
CA ILE A 97 -8.74 -0.38 -10.73
C ILE A 97 -8.78 -1.70 -11.51
N THR A 98 -10.00 -2.15 -11.88
CA THR A 98 -10.16 -3.38 -12.66
C THR A 98 -9.48 -3.27 -14.02
N ASP A 99 -9.07 -4.42 -14.57
CA ASP A 99 -8.38 -4.53 -15.87
C ASP A 99 -7.06 -3.75 -15.97
N THR A 100 -6.53 -3.30 -14.83
CA THR A 100 -5.21 -2.65 -14.71
C THR A 100 -4.38 -3.33 -13.62
N PRO A 101 -3.03 -3.20 -13.64
CA PRO A 101 -2.19 -3.71 -12.55
C PRO A 101 -2.20 -2.80 -11.30
N ILE A 102 -3.16 -1.88 -11.18
CA ILE A 102 -3.21 -0.91 -10.11
C ILE A 102 -3.93 -1.53 -8.91
N TYR A 103 -3.14 -1.76 -7.88
CA TYR A 103 -3.56 -2.13 -6.54
C TYR A 103 -2.67 -1.39 -5.54
N MET A 104 -3.26 -0.68 -4.60
CA MET A 104 -2.52 0.18 -3.68
C MET A 104 -3.21 0.24 -2.32
N ASN A 105 -2.46 -0.03 -1.27
CA ASN A 105 -2.86 0.36 0.08
C ASN A 105 -2.63 1.85 0.23
N CYS A 106 -3.62 2.58 0.70
CA CYS A 106 -3.55 4.03 0.81
C CYS A 106 -4.36 4.56 1.98
N ILE A 107 -4.08 5.79 2.34
CA ILE A 107 -4.87 6.59 3.28
C ILE A 107 -5.52 7.76 2.52
N ILE A 108 -6.68 8.18 2.98
CA ILE A 108 -7.35 9.37 2.47
C ILE A 108 -6.70 10.59 3.13
N THR A 109 -6.07 11.44 2.31
CA THR A 109 -5.44 12.68 2.78
C THR A 109 -6.39 13.86 2.73
N SER A 110 -7.28 13.88 1.72
CA SER A 110 -8.30 14.91 1.56
C SER A 110 -9.56 14.30 0.94
N PHE A 111 -10.71 14.72 1.41
CA PHE A 111 -12.01 14.36 0.84
C PHE A 111 -12.93 15.56 0.91
N ASN A 112 -13.17 16.16 -0.25
CA ASN A 112 -14.07 17.30 -0.41
C ASN A 112 -15.28 16.86 -1.20
N TYR A 113 -16.47 17.18 -0.74
CA TYR A 113 -17.71 16.81 -1.42
C TYR A 113 -18.80 17.86 -1.24
N GLY A 114 -19.74 17.87 -2.17
CA GLY A 114 -20.87 18.80 -2.11
C GLY A 114 -21.86 18.55 -3.23
N GLU A 115 -23.09 18.98 -3.02
CA GLU A 115 -24.16 19.02 -4.03
C GLU A 115 -24.04 20.30 -4.84
N GLN A 116 -24.22 20.24 -6.17
CA GLN A 116 -24.09 21.41 -7.05
C GLN A 116 -25.40 21.84 -7.71
N ASP A 117 -26.33 20.93 -7.94
CA ASP A 117 -27.47 21.13 -8.85
C ASP A 117 -28.82 20.60 -8.35
N TYR A 118 -28.95 20.31 -7.06
CA TYR A 118 -30.17 19.77 -6.42
C TYR A 118 -30.69 18.48 -7.05
N THR A 119 -29.83 17.72 -7.77
CA THR A 119 -30.19 16.39 -8.31
C THR A 119 -30.10 15.28 -7.28
N GLY A 120 -29.50 15.57 -6.12
CA GLY A 120 -29.13 14.59 -5.12
C GLY A 120 -27.83 13.86 -5.44
N ASP A 121 -27.11 14.33 -6.46
CA ASP A 121 -25.77 13.84 -6.82
C ASP A 121 -24.72 14.62 -6.01
N TYR A 122 -23.76 13.90 -5.43
CA TYR A 122 -22.69 14.53 -4.64
C TYR A 122 -21.38 14.48 -5.40
N TYR A 123 -20.92 15.63 -5.86
CA TYR A 123 -19.61 15.80 -6.48
C TYR A 123 -18.51 15.74 -5.44
N TYR A 124 -17.41 15.07 -5.74
CA TYR A 124 -16.32 14.95 -4.80
C TYR A 124 -14.95 15.01 -5.48
N THR A 125 -13.96 15.37 -4.66
CA THR A 125 -12.54 15.21 -4.93
C THR A 125 -11.92 14.44 -3.76
N LEU A 126 -11.31 13.31 -4.08
CA LEU A 126 -10.68 12.39 -3.15
C LEU A 126 -9.18 12.33 -3.43
N GLU A 127 -8.37 12.70 -2.44
CA GLU A 127 -6.92 12.58 -2.53
C GLU A 127 -6.44 11.42 -1.68
N LEU A 128 -5.63 10.57 -2.31
CA LEU A 128 -5.10 9.35 -1.70
C LEU A 128 -3.58 9.41 -1.69
N LYS A 129 -3.00 8.89 -0.64
CA LYS A 129 -1.56 8.70 -0.51
C LYS A 129 -1.28 7.25 -0.19
N GLU A 130 -0.36 6.65 -0.96
CA GLU A 130 0.10 5.28 -0.74
C GLU A 130 0.55 5.10 0.71
N ASP A 131 0.14 4.00 1.31
CA ASP A 131 0.66 3.57 2.59
C ASP A 131 1.50 2.30 2.39
N LYS A 132 2.75 2.40 2.81
CA LYS A 132 3.72 1.30 2.85
C LYS A 132 4.05 0.93 4.29
N SER A 133 3.17 1.26 5.23
CA SER A 133 3.37 0.87 6.61
C SER A 133 3.40 -0.65 6.70
N ILE A 134 4.49 -1.13 7.24
CA ILE A 134 4.69 -2.54 7.50
C ILE A 134 4.37 -2.75 8.96
N GLU A 135 3.32 -3.49 9.23
CA GLU A 135 3.03 -3.94 10.59
C GLU A 135 4.08 -5.00 10.98
N LEU A 136 5.09 -4.56 11.72
CA LEU A 136 6.00 -5.47 12.40
C LEU A 136 5.29 -6.01 13.65
N VAL A 137 4.67 -7.16 13.53
CA VAL A 137 4.04 -7.83 14.68
C VAL A 137 5.09 -8.64 15.42
N ASN A 138 5.38 -8.28 16.66
CA ASN A 138 6.25 -9.05 17.54
C ASN A 138 5.60 -10.37 17.94
N LYS A 139 6.40 -11.28 18.52
CA LYS A 139 5.95 -12.56 19.10
C LYS A 139 4.75 -12.44 20.05
N ASP A 140 4.53 -11.25 20.63
CA ASP A 140 3.47 -10.94 21.59
C ASP A 140 2.27 -10.20 20.93
N GLY A 141 2.22 -10.13 19.60
CA GLY A 141 1.15 -9.42 18.87
C GLY A 141 1.18 -7.90 19.01
N LYS A 142 2.30 -7.32 19.49
CA LYS A 142 2.48 -5.87 19.59
C LYS A 142 3.23 -5.32 18.39
N ILE A 143 2.76 -4.17 17.90
CA ILE A 143 3.37 -3.44 16.81
C ILE A 143 4.63 -2.74 17.32
N ASP A 144 5.79 -3.02 16.74
CA ASP A 144 7.03 -2.30 17.04
C ASP A 144 7.19 -1.11 16.10
N ALA A 145 7.22 0.09 16.68
CA ALA A 145 7.25 1.36 15.95
C ALA A 145 8.59 1.67 15.24
N LYS A 146 9.54 0.74 15.25
CA LYS A 146 10.81 0.89 14.53
C LYS A 146 10.76 0.11 13.22
N GLY A 147 10.20 0.75 12.19
CA GLY A 147 10.07 0.23 10.84
C GLY A 147 11.40 0.01 10.12
N TYR A 148 12.20 -0.97 10.54
CA TYR A 148 13.29 -1.47 9.74
C TYR A 148 12.77 -2.62 8.87
N VAL A 149 12.65 -2.37 7.57
CA VAL A 149 12.40 -3.42 6.58
C VAL A 149 13.73 -3.77 5.96
N PRO A 150 14.17 -5.03 6.07
CA PRO A 150 15.35 -5.47 5.35
C PRO A 150 15.17 -5.26 3.85
N GLU A 151 16.19 -4.74 3.17
CA GLU A 151 16.21 -4.42 1.73
C GLU A 151 15.78 -5.59 0.83
N ASN A 152 15.82 -6.82 1.36
CA ASN A 152 15.46 -8.06 0.66
C ASN A 152 14.22 -8.75 1.23
N SER A 153 13.41 -8.11 2.09
CA SER A 153 12.22 -8.77 2.60
C SER A 153 11.09 -8.71 1.59
N ILE A 154 10.51 -9.87 1.31
CA ILE A 154 9.26 -10.01 0.57
C ILE A 154 8.14 -9.93 1.61
N TYR A 155 7.32 -8.88 1.57
CA TYR A 155 6.17 -8.71 2.47
C TYR A 155 6.48 -8.59 3.97
N GLY A 156 7.64 -8.06 4.38
CA GLY A 156 7.99 -7.78 5.79
C GLY A 156 8.15 -8.98 6.73
N TYR A 157 7.63 -10.15 6.35
CA TYR A 157 7.70 -11.39 7.13
C TYR A 157 8.48 -12.51 6.46
N TYR A 158 8.91 -12.32 5.22
CA TYR A 158 9.60 -13.33 4.43
C TYR A 158 10.86 -12.75 3.81
N TRP A 159 11.88 -13.58 3.71
CA TRP A 159 13.16 -13.26 3.08
C TRP A 159 13.45 -14.23 1.96
N GLU A 160 13.73 -13.73 0.77
CA GLU A 160 14.26 -14.54 -0.32
C GLU A 160 15.77 -14.65 -0.18
N VAL A 161 16.27 -15.89 0.03
CA VAL A 161 17.68 -16.17 0.21
C VAL A 161 18.44 -15.92 -1.10
N LYS A 162 19.42 -15.03 -1.07
CA LYS A 162 20.33 -14.74 -2.18
C LYS A 162 21.65 -15.46 -2.03
N GLU A 163 22.43 -15.50 -3.12
CA GLU A 163 23.77 -16.08 -3.09
C GLU A 163 24.65 -15.36 -2.06
N GLY A 164 25.30 -16.12 -1.18
CA GLY A 164 26.13 -15.59 -0.08
C GLY A 164 25.39 -15.22 1.19
N ASP A 165 24.05 -15.41 1.24
CA ASP A 165 23.28 -15.26 2.48
C ASP A 165 23.55 -16.41 3.45
N THR A 166 23.50 -16.08 4.74
CA THR A 166 23.50 -17.03 5.85
C THR A 166 22.41 -16.62 6.83
N LEU A 167 21.86 -17.60 7.59
CA LEU A 167 20.83 -17.29 8.58
C LEU A 167 21.28 -16.23 9.60
N LEU A 168 22.56 -16.18 9.96
CA LEU A 168 23.10 -15.16 10.84
C LEU A 168 23.08 -13.76 10.21
N LYS A 169 23.46 -13.67 8.92
CA LYS A 169 23.39 -12.39 8.18
C LYS A 169 21.94 -11.92 8.04
N ILE A 170 21.04 -12.84 7.70
CA ILE A 170 19.61 -12.55 7.55
C ILE A 170 19.03 -12.10 8.91
N ALA A 171 19.33 -12.81 10.00
CA ALA A 171 18.88 -12.44 11.34
C ALA A 171 19.41 -11.05 11.76
N LYS A 172 20.69 -10.77 11.48
CA LYS A 172 21.27 -9.46 11.76
C LYS A 172 20.63 -8.35 10.93
N ALA A 173 20.34 -8.60 9.66
CA ALA A 173 19.67 -7.66 8.79
C ALA A 173 18.20 -7.43 9.18
N ALA A 174 17.47 -8.52 9.51
CA ALA A 174 16.05 -8.47 9.81
C ALA A 174 15.74 -7.95 11.23
N TYR A 175 16.55 -8.31 12.21
CA TYR A 175 16.28 -8.03 13.62
C TYR A 175 17.35 -7.17 14.32
N GLY A 176 18.41 -6.80 13.59
CA GLY A 176 19.56 -6.13 14.18
C GLY A 176 20.42 -7.02 15.08
N ASP A 177 20.04 -8.29 15.26
CA ASP A 177 20.66 -9.26 16.16
C ASP A 177 20.86 -10.61 15.47
N SER A 178 22.11 -11.00 15.28
CA SER A 178 22.45 -12.28 14.63
C SER A 178 22.06 -13.52 15.45
N THR A 179 21.86 -13.40 16.78
CA THR A 179 21.43 -14.54 17.63
C THR A 179 20.00 -14.99 17.34
N LYS A 180 19.20 -14.14 16.68
CA LYS A 180 17.83 -14.43 16.25
C LYS A 180 17.72 -15.46 15.11
N TYR A 181 18.83 -15.96 14.58
CA TYR A 181 18.81 -17.03 13.58
C TYR A 181 18.11 -18.30 14.10
N THR A 182 18.14 -18.55 15.40
CA THR A 182 17.45 -19.68 16.04
C THR A 182 15.92 -19.56 15.92
N ASP A 183 15.40 -18.35 16.03
CA ASP A 183 13.97 -18.06 15.88
C ASP A 183 13.54 -18.29 14.42
N ILE A 184 14.37 -17.83 13.45
CA ILE A 184 14.14 -18.09 12.02
C ILE A 184 14.16 -19.60 11.74
N MET A 185 15.12 -20.33 12.29
CA MET A 185 15.18 -21.79 12.14
C MET A 185 13.91 -22.48 12.64
N ALA A 186 13.45 -22.09 13.83
CA ALA A 186 12.24 -22.68 14.44
C ALA A 186 10.98 -22.40 13.59
N LYS A 187 10.82 -21.16 13.10
CA LYS A 187 9.68 -20.79 12.26
C LYS A 187 9.64 -21.56 10.94
N ASN A 188 10.81 -21.86 10.37
CA ASN A 188 10.93 -22.52 9.07
C ASN A 188 11.19 -24.02 9.16
N ASN A 189 11.12 -24.62 10.35
CA ASN A 189 11.40 -26.04 10.60
C ASN A 189 12.80 -26.47 10.10
N LEU A 190 13.79 -25.58 10.15
CA LEU A 190 15.16 -25.85 9.74
C LEU A 190 15.92 -26.56 10.87
N LYS A 191 16.58 -27.67 10.54
CA LYS A 191 17.34 -28.48 11.52
C LYS A 191 18.77 -27.98 11.73
N ASN A 192 19.32 -27.26 10.75
CA ASN A 192 20.62 -26.61 10.87
C ASN A 192 20.72 -25.37 9.97
N VAL A 193 21.70 -24.51 10.26
CA VAL A 193 21.89 -23.20 9.59
C VAL A 193 22.26 -23.30 8.10
N ASN A 194 22.74 -24.46 7.64
CA ASN A 194 23.19 -24.67 6.27
C ASN A 194 22.09 -25.24 5.35
N GLN A 195 20.86 -25.36 5.84
CA GLN A 195 19.73 -25.87 5.04
C GLN A 195 19.14 -24.83 4.10
N ILE A 196 19.48 -23.55 4.26
CA ILE A 196 19.01 -22.51 3.34
C ILE A 196 19.74 -22.63 1.99
N LYS A 197 18.98 -22.38 0.91
CA LYS A 197 19.48 -22.38 -0.47
C LYS A 197 19.05 -21.09 -1.16
N THR A 198 19.86 -20.63 -2.10
CA THR A 198 19.50 -19.48 -2.96
C THR A 198 18.16 -19.71 -3.62
N GLY A 199 17.28 -18.69 -3.60
CA GLY A 199 15.91 -18.75 -4.09
C GLY A 199 14.89 -19.32 -3.08
N MET A 200 15.33 -19.79 -1.89
CA MET A 200 14.42 -20.24 -0.84
C MET A 200 13.79 -19.02 -0.17
N VAL A 201 12.47 -19.07 0.01
CA VAL A 201 11.73 -18.05 0.79
C VAL A 201 11.60 -18.56 2.21
N ILE A 202 12.12 -17.81 3.17
CA ILE A 202 12.08 -18.12 4.59
C ILE A 202 11.25 -17.08 5.34
N GLN A 203 10.51 -17.56 6.35
CA GLN A 203 9.75 -16.69 7.24
C GLN A 203 10.67 -16.10 8.32
N LEU A 204 10.58 -14.77 8.50
CA LEU A 204 11.34 -14.02 9.52
C LEU A 204 10.64 -14.02 10.87
#